data_8a56cf7773ef8988a2e6cc11a50edbd3
#
_entry.id   8a56cf7773ef8988a2e6cc11a50edbd3
#
_cell.length_a   1.000
_cell.length_b   1.000
_cell.length_c   1.000
_cell.angle_alpha   90.00
_cell.angle_beta   90.00
_cell.angle_gamma   90.00
#
_symmetry.space_group_name_H-M   'P 1'
#
loop_
_entity.id
_entity.type
_entity.pdbx_description
1 polymer ?
#
loop_
_entity_poly.entity_id
_entity_poly.type
_entity_poly.pdbx_seq_one_letter_code
_entity_poly.pdbx_strand_id
1 'polypeptide(L)'
;MPQLAGKQVGPIGYGLMGLTRPDSTLSDDEKFAAMRAALDAGANFWNGGEFYGPESANSLVLLEKYFAKYPEDADRVVLSIKGGMDKPNTYTPDSRRANVRRSVLDSAAQLQGRKVMDLFEVGRHDRVTPWPTTVAAFQELIQEGAFRAISLSEVTAASVHAAVAAAASVGAPPIAACEEELSLLTADILTDGVAAACAAHNIPIVAYSPVGRGLLTGQVRSQADLYGAMARFPRFSADNLPQNLQLVDALAAYAARKGCTLPQLAINWARCQSLRPGMPATIIPIPGGTTVERVRENLKVVDLTIEDLDALDAIRAKHDVQGGRYPGGMPGKA
;
A
#
# COMPACT_ATOMS: atom_id res chain seq x y z
N MET A 1 -6.49 -11.74 14.98
CA MET A 1 -5.52 -10.99 14.16
C MET A 1 -5.82 -11.23 12.70
N PRO A 2 -5.64 -10.23 11.83
CA PRO A 2 -5.83 -10.39 10.39
C PRO A 2 -4.94 -11.49 9.80
N GLN A 3 -5.34 -12.03 8.64
CA GLN A 3 -4.54 -13.02 7.90
C GLN A 3 -4.34 -12.56 6.46
N LEU A 4 -3.13 -12.74 5.93
CA LEU A 4 -2.78 -12.58 4.52
C LEU A 4 -1.97 -13.79 4.06
N ALA A 5 -2.31 -14.34 2.91
CA ALA A 5 -1.66 -15.52 2.35
C ALA A 5 -1.51 -16.69 3.36
N GLY A 6 -2.53 -16.92 4.21
CA GLY A 6 -2.53 -17.94 5.25
C GLY A 6 -1.67 -17.64 6.48
N LYS A 7 -1.04 -16.47 6.57
CA LYS A 7 -0.21 -16.05 7.70
C LYS A 7 -0.89 -14.97 8.53
N GLN A 8 -0.69 -15.00 9.84
CA GLN A 8 -1.16 -13.93 10.73
C GLN A 8 -0.31 -12.68 10.54
N VAL A 9 -0.99 -11.52 10.44
CA VAL A 9 -0.35 -10.22 10.31
C VAL A 9 -0.90 -9.23 11.34
N GLY A 10 -0.12 -8.19 11.61
CA GLY A 10 -0.59 -7.08 12.45
C GLY A 10 -1.76 -6.31 11.82
N PRO A 11 -2.52 -5.57 12.63
CA PRO A 11 -3.64 -4.76 12.14
C PRO A 11 -3.21 -3.56 11.28
N ILE A 12 -1.94 -3.21 11.34
CA ILE A 12 -1.28 -2.18 10.52
C ILE A 12 0.01 -2.79 9.99
N GLY A 13 0.25 -2.66 8.69
CA GLY A 13 1.49 -3.10 8.05
C GLY A 13 2.50 -1.95 7.89
N TYR A 14 3.54 -2.16 7.08
CA TYR A 14 4.60 -1.19 6.90
C TYR A 14 4.99 -1.04 5.42
N GLY A 15 4.88 0.20 4.89
CA GLY A 15 5.27 0.55 3.52
C GLY A 15 6.74 0.97 3.42
N LEU A 16 7.51 0.32 2.57
CA LEU A 16 8.96 0.52 2.44
C LEU A 16 9.35 1.64 1.46
N MET A 17 8.43 2.12 0.62
CA MET A 17 8.73 3.09 -0.45
C MET A 17 9.45 4.34 0.06
N GLY A 18 9.12 4.82 1.26
CA GLY A 18 9.75 6.00 1.86
C GLY A 18 11.24 5.85 2.18
N LEU A 19 11.69 4.61 2.42
CA LEU A 19 13.09 4.30 2.77
C LEU A 19 14.03 4.29 1.55
N THR A 20 13.48 4.11 0.35
CA THR A 20 14.26 3.92 -0.89
C THR A 20 14.02 5.01 -1.92
N ARG A 21 13.45 6.13 -1.52
CA ARG A 21 13.28 7.28 -2.39
C ARG A 21 14.64 7.80 -2.88
N PRO A 22 14.74 8.26 -4.14
CA PRO A 22 16.00 8.75 -4.70
C PRO A 22 16.64 9.91 -3.92
N ASP A 23 15.83 10.69 -3.21
CA ASP A 23 16.25 11.82 -2.37
C ASP A 23 16.47 11.43 -0.89
N SER A 24 16.45 10.15 -0.56
CA SER A 24 16.70 9.68 0.81
C SER A 24 18.18 9.79 1.15
N THR A 25 18.48 10.47 2.25
CA THR A 25 19.83 10.61 2.82
C THR A 25 20.09 9.64 3.97
N LEU A 26 19.15 8.75 4.26
CA LEU A 26 19.27 7.78 5.35
C LEU A 26 20.33 6.73 5.05
N SER A 27 21.17 6.45 6.05
CA SER A 27 22.05 5.29 6.05
C SER A 27 21.27 3.98 6.11
N ASP A 28 21.88 2.87 5.72
CA ASP A 28 21.27 1.54 5.84
C ASP A 28 20.93 1.22 7.31
N ASP A 29 21.75 1.63 8.28
CA ASP A 29 21.48 1.42 9.70
C ASP A 29 20.22 2.17 10.19
N GLU A 30 20.01 3.40 9.76
CA GLU A 30 18.79 4.15 10.09
C GLU A 30 17.56 3.50 9.47
N LYS A 31 17.64 3.05 8.20
CA LYS A 31 16.56 2.30 7.54
C LYS A 31 16.26 1.01 8.28
N PHE A 32 17.29 0.25 8.65
CA PHE A 32 17.12 -1.00 9.40
C PHE A 32 16.54 -0.78 10.79
N ALA A 33 16.91 0.31 11.48
CA ALA A 33 16.31 0.67 12.76
C ALA A 33 14.80 0.93 12.62
N ALA A 34 14.37 1.63 11.57
CA ALA A 34 12.95 1.85 11.28
C ALA A 34 12.22 0.53 10.96
N MET A 35 12.82 -0.36 10.15
CA MET A 35 12.27 -1.66 9.79
C MET A 35 12.14 -2.57 11.03
N ARG A 36 13.16 -2.62 11.91
CA ARG A 36 13.10 -3.34 13.18
C ARG A 36 12.00 -2.79 14.09
N ALA A 37 11.93 -1.48 14.22
CA ALA A 37 10.88 -0.85 15.04
C ALA A 37 9.47 -1.20 14.54
N ALA A 38 9.28 -1.33 13.22
CA ALA A 38 8.02 -1.77 12.65
C ALA A 38 7.70 -3.23 13.04
N LEU A 39 8.66 -4.13 12.88
CA LEU A 39 8.49 -5.54 13.21
C LEU A 39 8.25 -5.76 14.72
N ASP A 40 8.98 -5.04 15.56
CA ASP A 40 8.86 -5.11 17.03
C ASP A 40 7.52 -4.53 17.53
N ALA A 41 6.94 -3.58 16.78
CA ALA A 41 5.60 -3.06 17.02
C ALA A 41 4.48 -3.97 16.47
N GLY A 42 4.82 -5.12 15.88
CA GLY A 42 3.86 -6.09 15.34
C GLY A 42 3.44 -5.83 13.88
N ALA A 43 4.01 -4.83 13.20
CA ALA A 43 3.77 -4.60 11.78
C ALA A 43 4.66 -5.53 10.94
N ASN A 44 4.29 -6.79 10.89
CA ASN A 44 5.02 -7.84 10.19
C ASN A 44 4.60 -8.01 8.71
N PHE A 45 3.58 -7.31 8.23
CA PHE A 45 3.25 -7.21 6.81
C PHE A 45 4.00 -6.04 6.19
N TRP A 46 4.95 -6.33 5.29
CA TRP A 46 5.78 -5.33 4.62
C TRP A 46 5.50 -5.26 3.13
N ASN A 47 5.40 -4.04 2.61
CA ASN A 47 5.12 -3.78 1.21
C ASN A 47 6.28 -3.05 0.53
N GLY A 48 6.81 -3.66 -0.53
CA GLY A 48 7.88 -3.15 -1.37
C GLY A 48 7.52 -3.20 -2.85
N GLY A 49 8.47 -2.85 -3.71
CA GLY A 49 8.29 -2.91 -5.17
C GLY A 49 9.60 -2.88 -5.93
N GLU A 50 9.65 -3.50 -7.11
CA GLU A 50 10.82 -3.48 -7.99
C GLU A 50 11.19 -2.07 -8.45
N PHE A 51 10.17 -1.17 -8.51
CA PHE A 51 10.30 0.22 -8.95
C PHE A 51 10.27 1.23 -7.79
N TYR A 52 10.40 0.79 -6.53
CA TYR A 52 10.48 1.66 -5.37
C TYR A 52 11.93 2.05 -5.09
N GLY A 53 12.40 3.10 -5.75
CA GLY A 53 13.77 3.58 -5.74
C GLY A 53 14.55 3.24 -7.02
N PRO A 54 15.78 3.72 -7.14
CA PRO A 54 16.66 3.38 -8.27
C PRO A 54 16.99 1.88 -8.25
N GLU A 55 17.27 1.29 -9.39
CA GLU A 55 17.50 -0.16 -9.54
C GLU A 55 18.59 -0.69 -8.57
N SER A 56 19.66 0.09 -8.38
CA SER A 56 20.76 -0.26 -7.48
C SER A 56 20.47 -0.11 -5.99
N ALA A 57 19.32 0.51 -5.62
CA ALA A 57 18.95 0.84 -4.24
C ALA A 57 17.43 0.83 -4.02
N ASN A 58 16.71 -0.01 -4.74
CA ASN A 58 15.27 -0.19 -4.58
C ASN A 58 14.94 -0.96 -3.29
N SER A 59 13.64 -1.17 -3.03
CA SER A 59 13.23 -1.86 -1.81
C SER A 59 13.63 -3.34 -1.76
N LEU A 60 13.88 -4.01 -2.89
CA LEU A 60 14.38 -5.39 -2.90
C LEU A 60 15.84 -5.47 -2.46
N VAL A 61 16.68 -4.55 -2.95
CA VAL A 61 18.08 -4.41 -2.50
C VAL A 61 18.14 -4.07 -1.00
N LEU A 62 17.25 -3.20 -0.52
CA LEU A 62 17.16 -2.87 0.90
C LEU A 62 16.75 -4.10 1.73
N LEU A 63 15.77 -4.87 1.27
CA LEU A 63 15.30 -6.09 1.92
C LEU A 63 16.38 -7.19 1.95
N GLU A 64 17.10 -7.35 0.84
CA GLU A 64 18.22 -8.31 0.79
C GLU A 64 19.26 -7.99 1.87
N LYS A 65 19.74 -6.74 1.94
CA LYS A 65 20.67 -6.28 2.95
C LYS A 65 20.13 -6.45 4.38
N TYR A 66 18.86 -6.14 4.58
CA TYR A 66 18.19 -6.30 5.87
C TYR A 66 18.21 -7.77 6.32
N PHE A 67 17.72 -8.69 5.48
CA PHE A 67 17.69 -10.11 5.81
C PHE A 67 19.09 -10.78 5.81
N ALA A 68 20.10 -10.17 5.17
CA ALA A 68 21.48 -10.56 5.34
C ALA A 68 21.99 -10.27 6.76
N LYS A 69 21.58 -9.12 7.32
CA LYS A 69 21.97 -8.69 8.67
C LYS A 69 21.12 -9.34 9.76
N TYR A 70 19.83 -9.60 9.48
CA TYR A 70 18.84 -10.14 10.42
C TYR A 70 18.08 -11.32 9.81
N PRO A 71 18.76 -12.47 9.59
CA PRO A 71 18.17 -13.64 8.93
C PRO A 71 16.98 -14.23 9.71
N GLU A 72 16.96 -14.07 11.04
CA GLU A 72 15.88 -14.51 11.92
C GLU A 72 14.55 -13.81 11.69
N ASP A 73 14.57 -12.64 11.07
CA ASP A 73 13.34 -11.87 10.79
C ASP A 73 12.66 -12.31 9.47
N ALA A 74 13.35 -13.08 8.61
CA ALA A 74 12.81 -13.50 7.32
C ALA A 74 11.49 -14.28 7.44
N ASP A 75 11.39 -15.17 8.43
CA ASP A 75 10.17 -15.97 8.66
C ASP A 75 9.08 -15.20 9.39
N ARG A 76 9.45 -14.15 10.13
CA ARG A 76 8.50 -13.27 10.84
C ARG A 76 7.77 -12.32 9.90
N VAL A 77 8.40 -11.91 8.79
CA VAL A 77 7.86 -10.95 7.83
C VAL A 77 6.99 -11.64 6.80
N VAL A 78 5.80 -11.10 6.55
CA VAL A 78 4.95 -11.38 5.39
C VAL A 78 5.23 -10.30 4.34
N LEU A 79 5.86 -10.69 3.24
CA LEU A 79 6.39 -9.76 2.24
C LEU A 79 5.50 -9.70 1.00
N SER A 80 5.00 -8.51 0.67
CA SER A 80 4.31 -8.21 -0.60
C SER A 80 5.20 -7.35 -1.49
N ILE A 81 5.33 -7.74 -2.76
CA ILE A 81 6.13 -7.01 -3.75
C ILE A 81 5.29 -6.62 -4.95
N LYS A 82 5.38 -5.34 -5.34
CA LYS A 82 4.85 -4.79 -6.58
C LYS A 82 5.86 -4.88 -7.71
N GLY A 83 5.39 -5.35 -8.86
CA GLY A 83 6.18 -5.36 -10.08
C GLY A 83 5.31 -5.13 -11.32
N GLY A 84 5.69 -5.73 -12.45
CA GLY A 84 4.90 -5.74 -13.67
C GLY A 84 4.97 -4.47 -14.51
N MET A 85 5.96 -3.60 -14.30
CA MET A 85 6.27 -2.51 -15.23
C MET A 85 7.11 -3.06 -16.40
N ASP A 86 6.99 -2.45 -17.59
CA ASP A 86 7.71 -2.90 -18.79
C ASP A 86 9.23 -2.87 -18.59
N LYS A 87 9.69 -1.87 -17.82
CA LYS A 87 11.08 -1.73 -17.34
C LYS A 87 11.07 -1.12 -15.95
N PRO A 88 12.10 -1.40 -15.14
CA PRO A 88 12.29 -0.67 -13.90
C PRO A 88 12.26 0.85 -14.15
N ASN A 89 11.50 1.57 -13.35
CA ASN A 89 11.38 3.04 -13.36
C ASN A 89 10.64 3.70 -14.54
N THR A 90 10.01 2.95 -15.44
CA THR A 90 9.19 3.55 -16.51
C THR A 90 7.77 3.85 -16.08
N TYR A 91 7.27 3.15 -15.06
CA TYR A 91 5.87 3.17 -14.60
C TYR A 91 4.84 2.84 -15.70
N THR A 92 5.28 2.22 -16.80
CA THR A 92 4.41 1.72 -17.86
C THR A 92 3.98 0.29 -17.53
N PRO A 93 2.70 0.03 -17.27
CA PRO A 93 2.22 -1.31 -16.96
C PRO A 93 2.38 -2.26 -18.16
N ASP A 94 2.83 -3.48 -17.87
CA ASP A 94 2.86 -4.58 -18.84
C ASP A 94 2.53 -5.90 -18.16
N SER A 95 1.29 -6.35 -18.33
CA SER A 95 0.75 -7.55 -17.69
C SER A 95 0.90 -8.82 -18.56
N ARG A 96 1.60 -8.71 -19.71
CA ARG A 96 1.87 -9.87 -20.57
C ARG A 96 2.73 -10.90 -19.85
N ARG A 97 2.47 -12.18 -20.13
CA ARG A 97 3.15 -13.31 -19.51
C ARG A 97 4.68 -13.16 -19.43
N ALA A 98 5.31 -12.75 -20.54
CA ALA A 98 6.77 -12.62 -20.60
C ALA A 98 7.30 -11.56 -19.60
N ASN A 99 6.63 -10.43 -19.48
CA ASN A 99 7.04 -9.36 -18.56
C ASN A 99 6.71 -9.69 -17.11
N VAL A 100 5.55 -10.28 -16.83
CA VAL A 100 5.20 -10.77 -15.49
C VAL A 100 6.26 -11.75 -15.00
N ARG A 101 6.65 -12.71 -15.86
CA ARG A 101 7.70 -13.68 -15.55
C ARG A 101 9.04 -13.00 -15.28
N ARG A 102 9.48 -12.07 -16.13
CA ARG A 102 10.69 -11.26 -15.90
C ARG A 102 10.63 -10.56 -14.54
N SER A 103 9.59 -9.81 -14.31
CA SER A 103 9.45 -9.00 -13.10
C SER A 103 9.49 -9.82 -11.80
N VAL A 104 8.79 -10.96 -11.77
CA VAL A 104 8.81 -11.86 -10.62
C VAL A 104 10.21 -12.48 -10.41
N LEU A 105 10.83 -12.98 -11.49
CA LEU A 105 12.14 -13.65 -11.37
C LEU A 105 13.25 -12.65 -11.03
N ASP A 106 13.24 -11.45 -11.60
CA ASP A 106 14.19 -10.38 -11.27
C ASP A 106 14.02 -9.95 -9.80
N SER A 107 12.77 -9.85 -9.32
CA SER A 107 12.50 -9.55 -7.91
C SER A 107 13.01 -10.64 -6.97
N ALA A 108 12.77 -11.90 -7.32
CA ALA A 108 13.27 -13.04 -6.54
C ALA A 108 14.81 -13.11 -6.54
N ALA A 109 15.44 -12.84 -7.69
CA ALA A 109 16.89 -12.82 -7.83
C ALA A 109 17.54 -11.71 -6.96
N GLN A 110 16.92 -10.51 -6.90
CA GLN A 110 17.41 -9.42 -6.04
C GLN A 110 17.36 -9.78 -4.54
N LEU A 111 16.43 -10.62 -4.10
CA LEU A 111 16.35 -11.11 -2.72
C LEU A 111 17.40 -12.20 -2.40
N GLN A 112 18.14 -12.69 -3.37
CA GLN A 112 19.24 -13.64 -3.25
C GLN A 112 18.93 -14.88 -2.38
N GLY A 113 17.69 -15.39 -2.44
CA GLY A 113 17.24 -16.53 -1.66
C GLY A 113 17.02 -16.28 -0.16
N ARG A 114 17.25 -15.06 0.35
CA ARG A 114 17.08 -14.72 1.77
C ARG A 114 15.63 -14.71 2.21
N LYS A 115 14.73 -14.42 1.28
CA LYS A 115 13.28 -14.39 1.51
C LYS A 115 12.52 -14.74 0.25
N VAL A 116 11.56 -15.65 0.34
CA VAL A 116 10.54 -15.86 -0.70
C VAL A 116 9.44 -14.84 -0.51
N MET A 117 9.01 -14.17 -1.59
CA MET A 117 7.88 -13.25 -1.56
C MET A 117 6.61 -14.00 -1.17
N ASP A 118 5.88 -13.50 -0.18
CA ASP A 118 4.61 -14.11 0.23
C ASP A 118 3.48 -13.70 -0.72
N LEU A 119 3.47 -12.44 -1.18
CA LEU A 119 2.55 -11.93 -2.18
C LEU A 119 3.32 -11.24 -3.31
N PHE A 120 2.76 -11.34 -4.52
CA PHE A 120 3.21 -10.54 -5.67
C PHE A 120 2.00 -9.97 -6.41
N GLU A 121 2.17 -8.76 -6.94
CA GLU A 121 1.14 -8.06 -7.71
C GLU A 121 1.74 -7.22 -8.84
N VAL A 122 1.02 -7.10 -9.96
CA VAL A 122 1.32 -6.05 -10.92
C VAL A 122 0.85 -4.72 -10.33
N GLY A 123 1.76 -3.73 -10.26
CA GLY A 123 1.46 -2.44 -9.63
C GLY A 123 0.32 -1.68 -10.32
N ARG A 124 0.12 -1.94 -11.60
CA ARG A 124 -1.05 -1.59 -12.42
C ARG A 124 -1.23 -2.64 -13.50
N HIS A 125 -2.43 -3.10 -13.73
CA HIS A 125 -2.74 -3.92 -14.90
C HIS A 125 -2.77 -3.04 -16.16
N ASP A 126 -2.29 -3.57 -17.29
CA ASP A 126 -2.16 -2.79 -18.55
C ASP A 126 -3.49 -2.58 -19.29
N ARG A 127 -4.60 -3.12 -18.80
CA ARG A 127 -5.96 -3.08 -19.35
C ARG A 127 -6.12 -3.71 -20.76
N VAL A 128 -5.04 -4.20 -21.35
CA VAL A 128 -5.02 -4.81 -22.70
C VAL A 128 -4.87 -6.32 -22.59
N THR A 129 -4.00 -6.78 -21.69
CA THR A 129 -3.78 -8.20 -21.44
C THR A 129 -4.98 -8.80 -20.70
N PRO A 130 -5.61 -9.87 -21.20
CA PRO A 130 -6.71 -10.53 -20.48
C PRO A 130 -6.26 -11.08 -19.12
N TRP A 131 -7.09 -10.93 -18.09
CA TRP A 131 -6.80 -11.45 -16.75
C TRP A 131 -6.38 -12.94 -16.73
N PRO A 132 -7.02 -13.86 -17.50
CA PRO A 132 -6.57 -15.24 -17.56
C PRO A 132 -5.11 -15.41 -17.97
N THR A 133 -4.58 -14.56 -18.87
CA THR A 133 -3.17 -14.60 -19.30
C THR A 133 -2.22 -14.22 -18.14
N THR A 134 -2.53 -13.13 -17.42
CA THR A 134 -1.74 -12.65 -16.30
C THR A 134 -1.76 -13.64 -15.14
N VAL A 135 -2.95 -14.15 -14.80
CA VAL A 135 -3.13 -15.09 -13.68
C VAL A 135 -2.50 -16.46 -13.99
N ALA A 136 -2.57 -16.94 -15.25
CA ALA A 136 -1.87 -18.15 -15.65
C ALA A 136 -0.34 -18.03 -15.47
N ALA A 137 0.22 -16.87 -15.84
CA ALA A 137 1.65 -16.59 -15.60
C ALA A 137 2.00 -16.59 -14.11
N PHE A 138 1.15 -16.03 -13.25
CA PHE A 138 1.33 -16.09 -11.80
C PHE A 138 1.26 -17.53 -11.28
N GLN A 139 0.29 -18.32 -11.75
CA GLN A 139 0.14 -19.70 -11.32
C GLN A 139 1.39 -20.56 -11.64
N GLU A 140 1.97 -20.39 -12.82
CA GLU A 140 3.22 -21.05 -13.19
C GLU A 140 4.36 -20.69 -12.23
N LEU A 141 4.51 -19.41 -11.93
CA LEU A 141 5.55 -18.90 -11.04
C LEU A 141 5.37 -19.31 -9.57
N ILE A 142 4.12 -19.47 -9.13
CA ILE A 142 3.80 -20.05 -7.81
C ILE A 142 4.22 -21.52 -7.79
N GLN A 143 3.94 -22.29 -8.85
CA GLN A 143 4.36 -23.68 -8.96
C GLN A 143 5.90 -23.84 -9.00
N GLU A 144 6.59 -22.86 -9.59
CA GLU A 144 8.06 -22.78 -9.57
C GLU A 144 8.62 -22.31 -8.21
N GLY A 145 7.77 -21.89 -7.26
CA GLY A 145 8.17 -21.46 -5.92
C GLY A 145 8.72 -20.01 -5.86
N ALA A 146 8.54 -19.21 -6.91
CA ALA A 146 9.06 -17.85 -6.97
C ALA A 146 8.33 -16.88 -5.99
N PHE A 147 7.05 -17.11 -5.74
CA PHE A 147 6.25 -16.45 -4.71
C PHE A 147 5.06 -17.34 -4.31
N ARG A 148 4.25 -16.92 -3.31
CA ARG A 148 3.26 -17.82 -2.70
C ARG A 148 1.81 -17.50 -3.06
N ALA A 149 1.42 -16.23 -3.17
CA ALA A 149 0.02 -15.82 -3.33
C ALA A 149 -0.12 -14.56 -4.21
N ILE A 150 -1.24 -14.48 -4.94
CA ILE A 150 -1.54 -13.38 -5.85
C ILE A 150 -2.20 -12.25 -5.07
N SER A 151 -1.73 -11.02 -5.26
CA SER A 151 -2.40 -9.78 -4.87
C SER A 151 -2.80 -8.98 -6.11
N LEU A 152 -3.81 -8.12 -5.97
CA LEU A 152 -4.23 -7.15 -6.97
C LEU A 152 -3.80 -5.74 -6.52
N SER A 153 -3.66 -4.80 -7.45
CA SER A 153 -3.37 -3.40 -7.12
C SER A 153 -4.05 -2.45 -8.08
N GLU A 154 -4.78 -1.46 -7.51
CA GLU A 154 -5.44 -0.37 -8.24
C GLU A 154 -6.33 -0.88 -9.38
N VAL A 155 -7.29 -1.68 -9.03
CA VAL A 155 -8.21 -2.35 -9.95
C VAL A 155 -9.63 -1.83 -9.80
N THR A 156 -10.46 -2.06 -10.84
CA THR A 156 -11.91 -1.83 -10.78
C THR A 156 -12.64 -3.03 -10.15
N ALA A 157 -13.88 -2.85 -9.73
CA ALA A 157 -14.72 -3.95 -9.26
C ALA A 157 -14.85 -5.08 -10.31
N ALA A 158 -14.99 -4.72 -11.59
CA ALA A 158 -15.04 -5.68 -12.69
C ALA A 158 -13.73 -6.48 -12.80
N SER A 159 -12.58 -5.83 -12.60
CA SER A 159 -11.28 -6.48 -12.61
C SER A 159 -11.08 -7.42 -11.41
N VAL A 160 -11.61 -7.09 -10.24
CA VAL A 160 -11.62 -8.01 -9.08
C VAL A 160 -12.36 -9.31 -9.45
N HIS A 161 -13.58 -9.20 -9.97
CA HIS A 161 -14.36 -10.37 -10.38
C HIS A 161 -13.67 -11.17 -11.50
N ALA A 162 -13.07 -10.48 -12.50
CA ALA A 162 -12.37 -11.12 -13.60
C ALA A 162 -11.11 -11.88 -13.13
N ALA A 163 -10.33 -11.29 -12.23
CA ALA A 163 -9.14 -11.92 -11.67
C ALA A 163 -9.48 -13.15 -10.82
N VAL A 164 -10.54 -13.09 -10.01
CA VAL A 164 -11.03 -14.23 -9.22
C VAL A 164 -11.51 -15.37 -10.13
N ALA A 165 -12.29 -15.06 -11.17
CA ALA A 165 -12.73 -16.07 -12.14
C ALA A 165 -11.55 -16.68 -12.90
N ALA A 166 -10.56 -15.86 -13.27
CA ALA A 166 -9.34 -16.33 -13.92
C ALA A 166 -8.54 -17.28 -12.99
N ALA A 167 -8.37 -16.91 -11.72
CA ALA A 167 -7.67 -17.77 -10.75
C ALA A 167 -8.35 -19.14 -10.63
N ALA A 168 -9.67 -19.18 -10.49
CA ALA A 168 -10.43 -20.43 -10.44
C ALA A 168 -10.27 -21.26 -11.73
N SER A 169 -10.25 -20.61 -12.92
CA SER A 169 -10.18 -21.30 -14.19
C SER A 169 -8.83 -22.00 -14.46
N VAL A 170 -7.74 -21.50 -13.88
CA VAL A 170 -6.40 -22.07 -14.05
C VAL A 170 -5.91 -22.86 -12.82
N GLY A 171 -6.77 -23.04 -11.80
CA GLY A 171 -6.41 -23.73 -10.57
C GLY A 171 -5.37 -22.96 -9.72
N ALA A 172 -5.32 -21.64 -9.86
CA ALA A 172 -4.46 -20.81 -9.04
C ALA A 172 -5.05 -20.66 -7.61
N PRO A 173 -4.21 -20.36 -6.60
CA PRO A 173 -4.69 -19.98 -5.29
C PRO A 173 -5.68 -18.81 -5.36
N PRO A 174 -6.61 -18.71 -4.40
CA PRO A 174 -7.48 -17.53 -4.30
C PRO A 174 -6.66 -16.25 -4.21
N ILE A 175 -7.21 -15.14 -4.73
CA ILE A 175 -6.61 -13.81 -4.59
C ILE A 175 -6.49 -13.50 -3.09
N ALA A 176 -5.28 -13.22 -2.64
CA ALA A 176 -4.96 -13.10 -1.23
C ALA A 176 -5.12 -11.68 -0.66
N ALA A 177 -5.05 -10.66 -1.52
CA ALA A 177 -5.23 -9.26 -1.14
C ALA A 177 -5.55 -8.40 -2.36
N CYS A 178 -6.07 -7.18 -2.09
CA CYS A 178 -6.21 -6.12 -3.08
C CYS A 178 -5.65 -4.83 -2.49
N GLU A 179 -4.63 -4.25 -3.11
CA GLU A 179 -4.00 -3.03 -2.63
C GLU A 179 -4.58 -1.80 -3.33
N GLU A 180 -5.15 -0.89 -2.53
CA GLU A 180 -5.87 0.29 -3.00
C GLU A 180 -5.51 1.52 -2.17
N GLU A 181 -5.56 2.72 -2.78
CA GLU A 181 -5.44 3.95 -2.00
C GLU A 181 -6.66 4.14 -1.11
N LEU A 182 -6.45 4.25 0.19
CA LEU A 182 -7.53 4.57 1.14
C LEU A 182 -7.01 5.51 2.22
N SER A 183 -7.59 6.70 2.27
CA SER A 183 -7.29 7.72 3.27
C SER A 183 -8.47 8.69 3.42
N LEU A 184 -8.42 9.55 4.42
CA LEU A 184 -9.38 10.65 4.59
C LEU A 184 -9.36 11.66 3.41
N LEU A 185 -8.36 11.60 2.51
CA LEU A 185 -8.30 12.38 1.27
C LEU A 185 -8.77 11.59 0.04
N THR A 186 -8.78 10.27 0.10
CA THR A 186 -9.16 9.38 -1.01
C THR A 186 -9.94 8.21 -0.46
N ALA A 187 -11.22 8.16 -0.75
CA ALA A 187 -12.11 7.13 -0.24
C ALA A 187 -13.00 6.50 -1.34
N ASP A 188 -12.58 6.64 -2.60
CA ASP A 188 -13.37 6.24 -3.77
C ASP A 188 -13.75 4.76 -3.71
N ILE A 189 -12.83 3.91 -3.22
CA ILE A 189 -13.06 2.46 -3.11
C ILE A 189 -14.25 2.08 -2.22
N LEU A 190 -14.65 2.96 -1.31
CA LEU A 190 -15.80 2.70 -0.43
C LEU A 190 -17.12 2.81 -1.18
N THR A 191 -17.15 3.46 -2.36
CA THR A 191 -18.37 3.76 -3.13
C THR A 191 -18.32 3.34 -4.59
N ASP A 192 -17.12 3.09 -5.18
CA ASP A 192 -16.95 2.72 -6.59
C ASP A 192 -17.16 1.21 -6.87
N GLY A 193 -17.50 0.44 -5.83
CA GLY A 193 -17.75 -0.99 -5.91
C GLY A 193 -16.55 -1.89 -5.62
N VAL A 194 -15.32 -1.37 -5.56
CA VAL A 194 -14.12 -2.19 -5.34
C VAL A 194 -14.15 -2.86 -3.97
N ALA A 195 -14.44 -2.11 -2.90
CA ALA A 195 -14.52 -2.68 -1.56
C ALA A 195 -15.63 -3.75 -1.46
N ALA A 196 -16.80 -3.50 -2.08
CA ALA A 196 -17.88 -4.47 -2.12
C ALA A 196 -17.50 -5.75 -2.89
N ALA A 197 -16.80 -5.63 -4.03
CA ALA A 197 -16.29 -6.77 -4.78
C ALA A 197 -15.26 -7.57 -3.95
N CYS A 198 -14.35 -6.89 -3.25
CA CYS A 198 -13.40 -7.54 -2.34
C CYS A 198 -14.14 -8.26 -1.20
N ALA A 199 -15.17 -7.64 -0.60
CA ALA A 199 -15.97 -8.26 0.45
C ALA A 199 -16.69 -9.52 -0.04
N ALA A 200 -17.27 -9.49 -1.25
CA ALA A 200 -17.99 -10.62 -1.85
C ALA A 200 -17.10 -11.85 -2.07
N HIS A 201 -15.79 -11.65 -2.23
CA HIS A 201 -14.80 -12.71 -2.43
C HIS A 201 -13.91 -12.97 -1.21
N ASN A 202 -14.22 -12.36 -0.05
CA ASN A 202 -13.39 -12.42 1.17
C ASN A 202 -11.93 -12.00 0.94
N ILE A 203 -11.69 -11.03 0.06
CA ILE A 203 -10.37 -10.49 -0.24
C ILE A 203 -10.08 -9.33 0.72
N PRO A 204 -9.02 -9.42 1.55
CA PRO A 204 -8.55 -8.30 2.36
C PRO A 204 -8.11 -7.12 1.50
N ILE A 205 -8.36 -5.88 1.98
CA ILE A 205 -7.81 -4.68 1.37
C ILE A 205 -6.51 -4.29 2.09
N VAL A 206 -5.46 -4.04 1.31
CA VAL A 206 -4.23 -3.37 1.76
C VAL A 206 -4.34 -1.90 1.39
N ALA A 207 -4.44 -1.03 2.42
CA ALA A 207 -4.72 0.39 2.23
C ALA A 207 -3.40 1.19 2.19
N TYR A 208 -2.95 1.57 0.98
CA TYR A 208 -1.76 2.38 0.87
C TYR A 208 -2.05 3.90 0.98
N SER A 209 -1.01 4.68 1.28
CA SER A 209 -1.08 6.13 1.52
C SER A 209 -2.11 6.55 2.58
N PRO A 210 -2.28 5.85 3.71
CA PRO A 210 -3.32 6.18 4.69
C PRO A 210 -3.16 7.56 5.32
N VAL A 211 -1.96 8.14 5.28
CA VAL A 211 -1.67 9.52 5.71
C VAL A 211 -1.66 10.52 4.55
N GLY A 212 -2.28 10.19 3.39
CA GLY A 212 -2.44 11.11 2.27
C GLY A 212 -1.11 11.65 1.73
N ARG A 213 -0.11 10.80 1.55
CA ARG A 213 1.25 11.15 1.12
C ARG A 213 1.94 12.17 2.04
N GLY A 214 1.56 12.22 3.32
CA GLY A 214 2.13 13.12 4.32
C GLY A 214 1.27 14.34 4.65
N LEU A 215 0.22 14.64 3.90
CA LEU A 215 -0.65 15.78 4.21
C LEU A 215 -1.39 15.60 5.55
N LEU A 216 -1.82 14.37 5.85
CA LEU A 216 -2.49 14.01 7.11
C LEU A 216 -1.51 13.77 8.29
N THR A 217 -0.26 14.19 8.16
CA THR A 217 0.65 14.29 9.31
C THR A 217 0.54 15.63 10.03
N GLY A 218 -0.08 16.64 9.40
CA GLY A 218 -0.13 18.00 9.89
C GLY A 218 1.18 18.77 9.79
N GLN A 219 2.24 18.16 9.24
CA GLN A 219 3.57 18.79 9.09
C GLN A 219 3.67 19.67 7.85
N VAL A 220 2.89 19.38 6.81
CA VAL A 220 2.82 20.19 5.59
C VAL A 220 1.80 21.31 5.81
N ARG A 221 2.27 22.57 5.86
CA ARG A 221 1.44 23.75 6.10
C ARG A 221 1.54 24.77 4.96
N SER A 222 2.57 24.64 4.11
CA SER A 222 2.86 25.55 3.02
C SER A 222 3.63 24.85 1.89
N GLN A 223 3.81 25.55 0.76
CA GLN A 223 4.65 25.04 -0.33
C GLN A 223 6.11 24.80 0.09
N ALA A 224 6.61 25.53 1.09
CA ALA A 224 7.98 25.37 1.58
C ALA A 224 8.20 24.05 2.34
N ASP A 225 7.13 23.43 2.83
CA ASP A 225 7.19 22.16 3.58
C ASP A 225 7.15 20.93 2.66
N LEU A 226 6.95 21.14 1.35
CA LEU A 226 6.89 20.03 0.39
C LEU A 226 8.27 19.44 0.16
N TYR A 227 8.35 18.14 0.12
CA TYR A 227 9.59 17.41 -0.09
C TYR A 227 9.45 16.33 -1.18
N GLY A 228 10.55 16.00 -1.82
CA GLY A 228 10.60 14.99 -2.86
C GLY A 228 9.64 15.27 -4.01
N ALA A 229 8.88 14.26 -4.39
CA ALA A 229 7.92 14.36 -5.50
C ALA A 229 6.58 15.00 -5.12
N MET A 230 6.35 15.41 -3.86
CA MET A 230 5.04 15.94 -3.40
C MET A 230 4.55 17.12 -4.24
N ALA A 231 5.44 18.05 -4.59
CA ALA A 231 5.11 19.24 -5.40
C ALA A 231 4.55 18.90 -6.79
N ARG A 232 4.74 17.67 -7.28
CA ARG A 232 4.22 17.22 -8.58
C ARG A 232 2.76 16.79 -8.53
N PHE A 233 2.21 16.54 -7.33
CA PHE A 233 0.84 16.06 -7.17
C PHE A 233 -0.12 17.24 -7.09
N PRO A 234 -1.22 17.26 -7.87
CA PRO A 234 -2.15 18.40 -7.93
C PRO A 234 -2.70 18.84 -6.58
N ARG A 235 -2.89 17.91 -5.63
CA ARG A 235 -3.36 18.24 -4.27
C ARG A 235 -2.44 19.17 -3.48
N PHE A 236 -1.18 19.24 -3.86
CA PHE A 236 -0.16 20.05 -3.20
C PHE A 236 0.19 21.32 -4.00
N SER A 237 -0.52 21.62 -5.10
CA SER A 237 -0.32 22.87 -5.82
C SER A 237 -0.61 24.08 -4.93
N ALA A 238 -0.08 25.25 -5.31
CA ALA A 238 -0.29 26.50 -4.58
C ALA A 238 -1.79 26.85 -4.44
N ASP A 239 -2.60 26.51 -5.45
CA ASP A 239 -4.04 26.78 -5.47
C ASP A 239 -4.83 25.80 -4.60
N ASN A 240 -4.45 24.51 -4.58
CA ASN A 240 -5.22 23.46 -3.93
C ASN A 240 -4.82 23.21 -2.47
N LEU A 241 -3.55 23.40 -2.13
CA LEU A 241 -3.04 23.12 -0.79
C LEU A 241 -3.76 23.89 0.31
N PRO A 242 -4.02 25.22 0.20
CA PRO A 242 -4.73 25.96 1.25
C PRO A 242 -6.14 25.44 1.53
N GLN A 243 -6.85 24.97 0.50
CA GLN A 243 -8.18 24.39 0.63
C GLN A 243 -8.11 23.03 1.33
N ASN A 244 -7.17 22.18 0.92
CA ASN A 244 -6.97 20.87 1.52
C ASN A 244 -6.53 20.95 3.00
N LEU A 245 -5.83 22.02 3.38
CA LEU A 245 -5.44 22.27 4.77
C LEU A 245 -6.63 22.56 5.69
N GLN A 246 -7.76 23.05 5.19
CA GLN A 246 -8.98 23.22 5.99
C GLN A 246 -9.50 21.85 6.48
N LEU A 247 -9.49 20.83 5.61
CA LEU A 247 -9.82 19.46 6.01
C LEU A 247 -8.82 18.94 7.05
N VAL A 248 -7.52 19.16 6.82
CA VAL A 248 -6.45 18.72 7.75
C VAL A 248 -6.67 19.33 9.14
N ASP A 249 -7.00 20.62 9.23
CA ASP A 249 -7.23 21.32 10.51
C ASP A 249 -8.49 20.79 11.23
N ALA A 250 -9.57 20.57 10.50
CA ALA A 250 -10.78 19.98 11.06
C ALA A 250 -10.55 18.55 11.60
N LEU A 251 -9.79 17.74 10.88
CA LEU A 251 -9.40 16.40 11.30
C LEU A 251 -8.44 16.41 12.49
N ALA A 252 -7.48 17.35 12.53
CA ALA A 252 -6.57 17.52 13.65
C ALA A 252 -7.32 17.89 14.93
N ALA A 253 -8.31 18.79 14.84
CA ALA A 253 -9.18 19.13 15.96
C ALA A 253 -9.99 17.91 16.46
N TYR A 254 -10.43 17.03 15.55
CA TYR A 254 -11.09 15.76 15.94
C TYR A 254 -10.11 14.82 16.64
N ALA A 255 -8.91 14.61 16.07
CA ALA A 255 -7.88 13.76 16.66
C ALA A 255 -7.52 14.17 18.09
N ALA A 256 -7.37 15.48 18.33
CA ALA A 256 -7.09 16.04 19.65
C ALA A 256 -8.20 15.68 20.67
N ARG A 257 -9.48 15.79 20.28
CA ARG A 257 -10.62 15.40 21.15
C ARG A 257 -10.65 13.89 21.42
N LYS A 258 -10.22 13.08 20.42
CA LYS A 258 -10.14 11.61 20.56
C LYS A 258 -8.92 11.16 21.36
N GLY A 259 -7.99 12.06 21.67
CA GLY A 259 -6.76 11.76 22.43
C GLY A 259 -5.70 11.00 21.61
N CYS A 260 -5.66 11.24 20.30
CA CYS A 260 -4.66 10.65 19.41
C CYS A 260 -4.06 11.72 18.48
N THR A 261 -2.97 11.38 17.79
CA THR A 261 -2.39 12.26 16.77
C THR A 261 -3.16 12.16 15.45
N LEU A 262 -3.02 13.16 14.58
CA LEU A 262 -3.67 13.15 13.27
C LEU A 262 -3.24 11.95 12.39
N PRO A 263 -1.95 11.57 12.31
CA PRO A 263 -1.56 10.34 11.62
C PRO A 263 -2.23 9.10 12.19
N GLN A 264 -2.30 8.97 13.52
CA GLN A 264 -2.96 7.84 14.18
C GLN A 264 -4.45 7.78 13.82
N LEU A 265 -5.14 8.92 13.84
CA LEU A 265 -6.54 9.02 13.43
C LEU A 265 -6.71 8.55 11.98
N ALA A 266 -5.89 9.08 11.05
CA ALA A 266 -5.99 8.81 9.62
C ALA A 266 -5.74 7.33 9.28
N ILE A 267 -4.72 6.73 9.88
CA ILE A 267 -4.38 5.33 9.68
C ILE A 267 -5.49 4.42 10.23
N ASN A 268 -5.97 4.70 11.44
CA ASN A 268 -7.00 3.87 12.05
C ASN A 268 -8.40 4.12 11.46
N TRP A 269 -8.66 5.29 10.86
CA TRP A 269 -9.87 5.50 10.07
C TRP A 269 -9.92 4.52 8.89
N ALA A 270 -8.82 4.36 8.13
CA ALA A 270 -8.76 3.39 7.05
C ALA A 270 -8.94 1.96 7.55
N ARG A 271 -8.28 1.59 8.64
CA ARG A 271 -8.41 0.26 9.26
C ARG A 271 -9.85 -0.03 9.70
N CYS A 272 -10.49 0.91 10.35
CA CYS A 272 -11.82 0.73 10.94
C CYS A 272 -12.96 0.78 9.90
N GLN A 273 -12.70 1.11 8.62
CA GLN A 273 -13.71 0.94 7.58
C GLN A 273 -14.21 -0.51 7.46
N SER A 274 -13.42 -1.48 7.88
CA SER A 274 -13.85 -2.89 7.99
C SER A 274 -15.02 -3.13 8.94
N LEU A 275 -15.36 -2.19 9.82
CA LEU A 275 -16.52 -2.26 10.71
C LEU A 275 -17.84 -1.95 9.99
N ARG A 276 -17.77 -1.33 8.82
CA ARG A 276 -18.98 -0.94 8.06
C ARG A 276 -19.57 -2.13 7.33
N PRO A 277 -20.91 -2.24 7.27
CA PRO A 277 -21.58 -3.27 6.46
C PRO A 277 -21.15 -3.22 4.99
N GLY A 278 -20.95 -4.38 4.40
CA GLY A 278 -20.55 -4.50 2.98
C GLY A 278 -19.07 -4.23 2.69
N MET A 279 -18.27 -3.93 3.72
CA MET A 279 -16.83 -3.80 3.59
C MET A 279 -16.12 -5.15 3.84
N PRO A 280 -14.91 -5.34 3.31
CA PRO A 280 -14.09 -6.50 3.67
C PRO A 280 -13.86 -6.57 5.18
N ALA A 281 -13.91 -7.77 5.74
CA ALA A 281 -13.68 -8.00 7.17
C ALA A 281 -12.26 -7.58 7.62
N THR A 282 -11.36 -7.38 6.67
CA THR A 282 -9.96 -7.00 6.93
C THR A 282 -9.53 -5.88 5.99
N ILE A 283 -9.11 -4.75 6.59
CA ILE A 283 -8.43 -3.65 5.89
C ILE A 283 -7.15 -3.35 6.66
N ILE A 284 -6.01 -3.45 5.99
CA ILE A 284 -4.68 -3.28 6.60
C ILE A 284 -4.02 -2.04 6.00
N PRO A 285 -3.99 -0.92 6.72
CA PRO A 285 -3.21 0.23 6.29
C PRO A 285 -1.71 -0.08 6.31
N ILE A 286 -0.98 0.47 5.32
CA ILE A 286 0.47 0.32 5.21
C ILE A 286 1.17 1.69 5.22
N PRO A 287 1.11 2.44 6.34
CA PRO A 287 1.84 3.69 6.42
C PRO A 287 3.34 3.46 6.24
N GLY A 288 4.01 4.41 5.61
CA GLY A 288 5.47 4.49 5.65
C GLY A 288 5.91 5.18 6.96
N GLY A 289 7.21 5.11 7.22
CA GLY A 289 7.89 5.83 8.29
C GLY A 289 9.38 5.70 8.09
N THR A 290 10.12 6.80 8.19
CA THR A 290 11.57 6.83 7.92
C THR A 290 12.41 6.96 9.18
N THR A 291 11.78 7.16 10.33
CA THR A 291 12.43 7.17 11.65
C THR A 291 11.69 6.24 12.61
N VAL A 292 12.38 5.78 13.63
CA VAL A 292 11.83 4.91 14.67
C VAL A 292 10.60 5.54 15.35
N GLU A 293 10.67 6.85 15.62
CA GLU A 293 9.61 7.61 16.29
C GLU A 293 8.35 7.66 15.43
N ARG A 294 8.49 7.99 14.12
CA ARG A 294 7.36 8.03 13.18
C ARG A 294 6.75 6.64 12.98
N VAL A 295 7.58 5.61 12.90
CA VAL A 295 7.11 4.22 12.78
C VAL A 295 6.27 3.86 14.01
N ARG A 296 6.77 4.10 15.23
CA ARG A 296 6.04 3.83 16.48
C ARG A 296 4.75 4.63 16.60
N GLU A 297 4.76 5.89 16.17
CA GLU A 297 3.56 6.73 16.12
C GLU A 297 2.51 6.15 15.18
N ASN A 298 2.90 5.85 13.94
CA ASN A 298 2.00 5.37 12.88
C ASN A 298 1.42 3.98 13.17
N LEU A 299 2.12 3.15 13.92
CA LEU A 299 1.70 1.78 14.24
C LEU A 299 0.84 1.68 15.50
N LYS A 300 0.57 2.79 16.17
CA LYS A 300 -0.33 2.78 17.32
C LYS A 300 -1.77 2.52 16.91
N VAL A 301 -2.33 1.43 17.42
CA VAL A 301 -3.73 1.10 17.20
C VAL A 301 -4.60 2.03 18.04
N VAL A 302 -5.58 2.66 17.41
CA VAL A 302 -6.61 3.49 18.01
C VAL A 302 -7.96 2.97 17.54
N ASP A 303 -8.80 2.48 18.44
CA ASP A 303 -10.11 1.99 18.08
C ASP A 303 -11.09 3.13 17.84
N LEU A 304 -11.66 3.15 16.64
CA LEU A 304 -12.71 4.07 16.24
C LEU A 304 -14.03 3.29 16.17
N THR A 305 -15.09 3.90 16.64
CA THR A 305 -16.45 3.35 16.56
C THR A 305 -17.11 3.75 15.22
N ILE A 306 -18.29 3.20 14.92
CA ILE A 306 -19.08 3.64 13.75
C ILE A 306 -19.43 5.12 13.87
N GLU A 307 -19.76 5.61 15.06
CA GLU A 307 -20.04 7.02 15.32
C GLU A 307 -18.82 7.92 15.03
N ASP A 308 -17.60 7.46 15.38
CA ASP A 308 -16.37 8.16 15.01
C ASP A 308 -16.22 8.22 13.49
N LEU A 309 -16.45 7.11 12.79
CA LEU A 309 -16.36 7.05 11.33
C LEU A 309 -17.38 7.99 10.67
N ASP A 310 -18.62 8.01 11.17
CA ASP A 310 -19.68 8.88 10.66
C ASP A 310 -19.37 10.36 10.89
N ALA A 311 -18.81 10.70 12.05
CA ALA A 311 -18.35 12.05 12.35
C ALA A 311 -17.21 12.50 11.43
N LEU A 312 -16.26 11.61 11.12
CA LEU A 312 -15.16 11.88 10.20
C LEU A 312 -15.65 12.02 8.75
N ASP A 313 -16.62 11.22 8.33
CA ASP A 313 -17.24 11.36 7.01
C ASP A 313 -18.04 12.66 6.89
N ALA A 314 -18.70 13.10 7.96
CA ALA A 314 -19.37 14.41 8.00
C ALA A 314 -18.36 15.58 7.93
N ILE A 315 -17.15 15.43 8.50
CA ILE A 315 -16.07 16.42 8.32
C ILE A 315 -15.60 16.43 6.86
N ARG A 316 -15.34 15.24 6.28
CA ARG A 316 -14.93 15.13 4.87
C ARG A 316 -15.94 15.73 3.90
N ALA A 317 -17.24 15.51 4.14
CA ALA A 317 -18.31 16.05 3.29
C ALA A 317 -18.42 17.57 3.29
N LYS A 318 -17.83 18.25 4.27
CA LYS A 318 -17.77 19.73 4.35
C LYS A 318 -16.55 20.32 3.67
N HIS A 319 -15.58 19.50 3.27
CA HIS A 319 -14.29 19.94 2.76
C HIS A 319 -13.90 19.11 1.54
N ASP A 320 -14.32 19.54 0.35
CA ASP A 320 -13.97 18.88 -0.89
C ASP A 320 -12.45 18.90 -1.12
N VAL A 321 -11.86 17.71 -1.30
CA VAL A 321 -10.43 17.60 -1.61
C VAL A 321 -10.16 18.11 -3.01
N GLN A 322 -9.33 19.15 -3.11
CA GLN A 322 -8.97 19.78 -4.36
C GLN A 322 -7.74 19.11 -5.00
N GLY A 323 -7.81 18.91 -6.32
CA GLY A 323 -6.74 18.28 -7.10
C GLY A 323 -6.81 16.75 -7.17
N GLY A 324 -6.43 16.24 -8.33
CA GLY A 324 -6.40 14.79 -8.60
C GLY A 324 -5.36 14.04 -7.76
N ARG A 325 -5.55 12.73 -7.65
CA ARG A 325 -4.68 11.80 -6.91
C ARG A 325 -3.26 11.75 -7.48
N TYR A 326 -3.12 11.91 -8.80
CA TYR A 326 -1.87 11.76 -9.55
C TYR A 326 -1.68 12.93 -10.52
N PRO A 327 -0.42 13.23 -10.90
CA PRO A 327 -0.14 14.08 -12.06
C PRO A 327 -0.77 13.53 -13.32
N GLY A 328 -1.09 14.42 -14.27
CA GLY A 328 -1.65 13.99 -15.57
C GLY A 328 -0.77 12.98 -16.28
N GLY A 329 -1.41 12.00 -16.92
CA GLY A 329 -0.71 10.94 -17.69
C GLY A 329 -0.33 9.69 -16.88
N MET A 330 -0.51 9.66 -15.56
CA MET A 330 -0.33 8.41 -14.81
C MET A 330 -1.55 7.49 -14.99
N PRO A 331 -1.33 6.18 -15.15
CA PRO A 331 -2.43 5.23 -15.31
C PRO A 331 -3.31 5.21 -14.04
N GLY A 332 -4.62 5.33 -14.24
CA GLY A 332 -5.61 5.13 -13.19
C GLY A 332 -5.87 3.65 -12.91
N LYS A 333 -6.95 3.33 -12.17
CA LYS A 333 -7.40 1.95 -11.90
C LYS A 333 -7.63 1.17 -13.20
N ALA A 334 -7.26 -0.10 -13.19
CA ALA A 334 -7.40 -1.03 -14.32
C ALA A 334 -8.60 -1.99 -14.16
#